data_3acda732bca99848b4a99d88a74cb8e3
#
_entry.id   3acda732bca99848b4a99d88a74cb8e3
#
_cell.length_a   1.000
_cell.length_b   1.000
_cell.length_c   1.000
_cell.angle_alpha   90.00
_cell.angle_beta   90.00
_cell.angle_gamma   90.00
#
_symmetry.space_group_name_H-M   'P 1'
#
loop_
_entity.id
_entity.type
_entity.pdbx_description
1 polymer ?
#
loop_
_entity_poly.entity_id
_entity_poly.type
_entity_poly.pdbx_seq_one_letter_code
_entity_poly.pdbx_strand_id
1 'polypeptide(L)'
;ALAIGADAAFRIDIEPDSSWEVAKYISDFAKTKAYDLILLGKETIDHNGSETGAMVAEFMDLPYISYCNKLDIDGTKATIAREIEGGTETSEVNLPFVLSAAKGLAEQRIPNMKGIMDAKKKPLDIIAVDKLGSDLELVRFELPPVKSGVKMLAVDDMDALIKILHEEAKVI
;
A
#
# COMPACT_ATOMS: atom_id res chain seq x y z
N ALA A 1 -6.28 13.05 -5.97
CA ALA A 1 -6.02 12.40 -7.26
C ALA A 1 -6.51 13.29 -8.43
N LEU A 2 -7.79 13.65 -8.49
CA LEU A 2 -8.36 14.45 -9.58
C LEU A 2 -7.64 15.78 -9.81
N ALA A 3 -7.16 16.43 -8.74
CA ALA A 3 -6.46 17.72 -8.83
C ALA A 3 -5.01 17.62 -9.37
N ILE A 4 -4.43 16.43 -9.36
CA ILE A 4 -3.05 16.19 -9.82
C ILE A 4 -2.98 15.38 -11.12
N GLY A 5 -4.11 15.13 -11.77
CA GLY A 5 -4.11 14.60 -13.12
C GLY A 5 -5.06 13.44 -13.40
N ALA A 6 -5.65 12.79 -12.40
CA ALA A 6 -6.61 11.72 -12.67
C ALA A 6 -7.81 12.23 -13.47
N ASP A 7 -8.29 11.44 -14.44
CA ASP A 7 -9.39 11.78 -15.33
C ASP A 7 -10.75 11.56 -14.68
N ALA A 8 -10.89 10.50 -13.91
CA ALA A 8 -12.09 10.13 -13.17
C ALA A 8 -11.73 9.57 -11.80
N ALA A 9 -12.68 9.55 -10.88
CA ALA A 9 -12.58 8.87 -9.61
C ALA A 9 -13.83 8.04 -9.35
N PHE A 10 -13.64 6.93 -8.67
CA PHE A 10 -14.71 6.01 -8.27
C PHE A 10 -14.59 5.77 -6.78
N ARG A 11 -15.70 5.88 -6.07
CA ARG A 11 -15.76 5.57 -4.64
C ARG A 11 -16.70 4.40 -4.44
N ILE A 12 -16.18 3.28 -3.98
CA ILE A 12 -17.00 2.18 -3.51
C ILE A 12 -17.50 2.56 -2.12
N ASP A 13 -18.82 2.65 -1.96
CA ASP A 13 -19.45 3.25 -0.78
C ASP A 13 -19.76 2.17 0.26
N ILE A 14 -18.70 1.70 0.90
CA ILE A 14 -18.73 0.64 1.92
C ILE A 14 -17.67 0.89 2.98
N GLU A 15 -17.89 0.44 4.21
CA GLU A 15 -16.90 0.34 5.27
C GLU A 15 -16.38 -1.10 5.31
N PRO A 16 -15.18 -1.38 4.81
CA PRO A 16 -14.61 -2.72 4.79
C PRO A 16 -14.03 -3.09 6.16
N ASP A 17 -14.16 -4.36 6.55
CA ASP A 17 -13.64 -4.89 7.82
C ASP A 17 -12.22 -5.49 7.68
N SER A 18 -11.74 -5.71 6.45
CA SER A 18 -10.45 -6.37 6.20
C SER A 18 -9.81 -5.98 4.87
N SER A 19 -8.50 -6.21 4.74
CA SER A 19 -7.76 -6.06 3.47
C SER A 19 -8.31 -7.00 2.39
N TRP A 20 -8.84 -8.15 2.78
CA TRP A 20 -9.47 -9.09 1.86
C TRP A 20 -10.72 -8.51 1.21
N GLU A 21 -11.61 -7.89 2.01
CA GLU A 21 -12.79 -7.21 1.48
C GLU A 21 -12.41 -6.04 0.57
N VAL A 22 -11.42 -5.23 0.98
CA VAL A 22 -10.89 -4.13 0.14
C VAL A 22 -10.44 -4.66 -1.21
N ALA A 23 -9.62 -5.72 -1.20
CA ALA A 23 -9.10 -6.32 -2.43
C ALA A 23 -10.22 -6.90 -3.30
N LYS A 24 -11.21 -7.52 -2.68
CA LYS A 24 -12.37 -8.09 -3.39
C LYS A 24 -13.20 -7.02 -4.07
N TYR A 25 -13.55 -5.93 -3.37
CA TYR A 25 -14.29 -4.82 -3.96
C TYR A 25 -13.54 -4.13 -5.08
N ILE A 26 -12.23 -3.90 -4.92
CA ILE A 26 -11.38 -3.32 -5.96
C ILE A 26 -11.37 -4.23 -7.19
N SER A 27 -11.19 -5.53 -7.01
CA SER A 27 -11.11 -6.49 -8.10
C SER A 27 -12.44 -6.63 -8.84
N ASP A 28 -13.55 -6.69 -8.11
CA ASP A 28 -14.88 -6.79 -8.72
C ASP A 28 -15.20 -5.54 -9.56
N PHE A 29 -14.84 -4.36 -9.06
CA PHE A 29 -14.94 -3.14 -9.84
C PHE A 29 -14.00 -3.14 -11.04
N ALA A 30 -12.74 -3.49 -10.85
CA ALA A 30 -11.72 -3.48 -11.89
C ALA A 30 -12.06 -4.44 -13.05
N LYS A 31 -12.68 -5.58 -12.76
CA LYS A 31 -13.17 -6.52 -13.78
C LYS A 31 -14.25 -5.93 -14.70
N THR A 32 -14.95 -4.88 -14.26
CA THR A 32 -15.92 -4.17 -15.11
C THR A 32 -15.27 -3.22 -16.11
N LYS A 33 -13.97 -3.03 -15.99
CA LYS A 33 -13.14 -2.14 -16.80
C LYS A 33 -12.01 -2.94 -17.47
N ALA A 34 -11.51 -2.47 -18.57
CA ALA A 34 -10.36 -3.07 -19.24
C ALA A 34 -9.08 -2.30 -18.88
N TYR A 35 -8.64 -2.44 -17.62
CA TYR A 35 -7.39 -1.81 -17.17
C TYR A 35 -6.18 -2.63 -17.59
N ASP A 36 -5.18 -1.95 -18.16
CA ASP A 36 -3.89 -2.56 -18.50
C ASP A 36 -2.98 -2.69 -17.27
N LEU A 37 -3.17 -1.80 -16.28
CA LEU A 37 -2.30 -1.73 -15.11
C LEU A 37 -3.09 -1.28 -13.87
N ILE A 38 -2.88 -1.98 -12.76
CA ILE A 38 -3.38 -1.60 -11.45
C ILE A 38 -2.20 -1.26 -10.55
N LEU A 39 -2.21 -0.03 -10.04
CA LEU A 39 -1.18 0.50 -9.15
C LEU A 39 -1.75 0.67 -7.74
N LEU A 40 -1.07 0.11 -6.74
CA LEU A 40 -1.39 0.29 -5.33
C LEU A 40 -0.16 0.81 -4.59
N GLY A 41 -0.37 1.38 -3.40
CA GLY A 41 0.72 1.62 -2.46
C GLY A 41 1.28 0.29 -1.93
N LYS A 42 2.54 0.30 -1.49
CA LYS A 42 3.13 -0.93 -0.94
C LYS A 42 2.47 -1.35 0.38
N GLU A 43 2.18 -0.39 1.24
CA GLU A 43 1.60 -0.61 2.56
C GLU A 43 1.03 0.67 3.14
N THR A 44 0.17 0.57 4.14
CA THR A 44 -0.30 1.71 4.93
C THR A 44 0.52 1.82 6.22
N ILE A 45 0.64 3.04 6.76
CA ILE A 45 1.43 3.29 7.96
C ILE A 45 0.75 2.80 9.25
N ASP A 46 -0.56 2.59 9.21
CA ASP A 46 -1.37 2.14 10.34
C ASP A 46 -1.34 0.62 10.53
N HIS A 47 -1.47 -0.15 9.46
CA HIS A 47 -1.52 -1.62 9.53
C HIS A 47 -0.26 -2.32 9.01
N ASN A 48 0.52 -1.70 8.13
CA ASN A 48 1.70 -2.28 7.48
C ASN A 48 1.45 -3.67 6.85
N GLY A 49 0.21 -3.91 6.39
CA GLY A 49 -0.20 -5.24 5.92
C GLY A 49 0.50 -5.70 4.64
N SER A 50 0.78 -4.78 3.70
CA SER A 50 1.44 -5.07 2.39
C SER A 50 0.75 -6.14 1.54
N GLU A 51 -0.50 -6.47 1.79
CA GLU A 51 -1.18 -7.66 1.28
C GLU A 51 -2.25 -7.35 0.21
N THR A 52 -2.88 -6.17 0.28
CA THR A 52 -4.02 -5.83 -0.59
C THR A 52 -3.69 -5.97 -2.08
N GLY A 53 -2.49 -5.54 -2.51
CA GLY A 53 -2.07 -5.62 -3.91
C GLY A 53 -1.95 -7.05 -4.42
N ALA A 54 -1.38 -7.95 -3.61
CA ALA A 54 -1.28 -9.36 -3.93
C ALA A 54 -2.66 -10.03 -4.03
N MET A 55 -3.56 -9.70 -3.10
CA MET A 55 -4.94 -10.20 -3.11
C MET A 55 -5.72 -9.71 -4.33
N VAL A 56 -5.56 -8.43 -4.73
CA VAL A 56 -6.18 -7.90 -5.96
C VAL A 56 -5.69 -8.67 -7.18
N ALA A 57 -4.39 -8.92 -7.29
CA ALA A 57 -3.82 -9.66 -8.39
C ALA A 57 -4.36 -11.09 -8.47
N GLU A 58 -4.42 -11.79 -7.35
CA GLU A 58 -4.98 -13.14 -7.26
C GLU A 58 -6.46 -13.17 -7.65
N PHE A 59 -7.29 -12.26 -7.12
CA PHE A 59 -8.69 -12.17 -7.52
C PHE A 59 -8.90 -11.87 -9.00
N MET A 60 -7.94 -11.24 -9.66
CA MET A 60 -8.02 -10.90 -11.08
C MET A 60 -7.30 -11.90 -11.98
N ASP A 61 -6.60 -12.88 -11.43
CA ASP A 61 -5.74 -13.82 -12.14
C ASP A 61 -4.66 -13.10 -12.98
N LEU A 62 -3.99 -12.11 -12.34
CA LEU A 62 -2.98 -11.27 -12.97
C LEU A 62 -1.63 -11.41 -12.26
N PRO A 63 -0.50 -11.23 -12.99
CA PRO A 63 0.81 -11.14 -12.37
C PRO A 63 0.88 -10.01 -11.33
N TYR A 64 1.60 -10.23 -10.23
CA TYR A 64 1.85 -9.24 -9.19
C TYR A 64 3.32 -8.94 -9.01
N ILE A 65 3.69 -7.67 -9.03
CA ILE A 65 5.05 -7.21 -8.75
C ILE A 65 5.02 -6.29 -7.51
N SER A 66 5.72 -6.71 -6.46
CA SER A 66 5.80 -5.94 -5.20
C SER A 66 6.95 -4.93 -5.20
N TYR A 67 6.75 -3.83 -4.46
CA TYR A 67 7.80 -2.84 -4.14
C TYR A 67 8.51 -2.21 -5.34
N CYS A 68 7.78 -1.97 -6.42
CA CYS A 68 8.32 -1.36 -7.64
C CYS A 68 8.81 0.07 -7.39
N ASN A 69 10.07 0.37 -7.72
CA ASN A 69 10.66 1.70 -7.66
C ASN A 69 11.01 2.27 -9.04
N LYS A 70 10.91 1.46 -10.11
CA LYS A 70 11.06 1.90 -11.49
C LYS A 70 10.14 1.10 -12.40
N LEU A 71 9.47 1.79 -13.33
CA LEU A 71 8.56 1.20 -14.30
C LEU A 71 8.75 1.88 -15.66
N ASP A 72 9.11 1.09 -16.66
CA ASP A 72 9.19 1.51 -18.06
C ASP A 72 8.26 0.62 -18.88
N ILE A 73 7.35 1.21 -19.68
CA ILE A 73 6.40 0.48 -20.51
C ILE A 73 6.70 0.75 -21.99
N ASP A 74 6.87 -0.33 -22.75
CA ASP A 74 7.03 -0.29 -24.21
C ASP A 74 6.00 -1.23 -24.87
N GLY A 75 5.01 -0.63 -25.50
CA GLY A 75 3.89 -1.36 -26.07
C GLY A 75 3.11 -2.15 -25.01
N THR A 76 3.15 -3.48 -25.09
CA THR A 76 2.48 -4.40 -24.16
C THR A 76 3.42 -5.00 -23.12
N LYS A 77 4.71 -4.61 -23.13
CA LYS A 77 5.71 -5.07 -22.18
C LYS A 77 6.09 -3.98 -21.19
N ALA A 78 6.30 -4.37 -19.97
CA ALA A 78 6.85 -3.51 -18.93
C ALA A 78 8.16 -4.07 -18.40
N THR A 79 9.15 -3.19 -18.21
CA THR A 79 10.39 -3.47 -17.47
C THR A 79 10.29 -2.82 -16.12
N ILE A 80 10.43 -3.59 -15.06
CA ILE A 80 10.20 -3.17 -13.69
C ILE A 80 11.46 -3.43 -12.87
N ALA A 81 11.85 -2.44 -12.04
CA ALA A 81 12.89 -2.64 -11.04
C ALA A 81 12.33 -2.51 -9.63
N ARG A 82 12.88 -3.31 -8.71
CA ARG A 82 12.60 -3.25 -7.28
C ARG A 82 13.86 -3.48 -6.47
N GLU A 83 13.93 -2.89 -5.29
CA GLU A 83 14.99 -3.18 -4.34
C GLU A 83 14.71 -4.50 -3.65
N ILE A 84 15.73 -5.34 -3.58
CA ILE A 84 15.74 -6.60 -2.85
C ILE A 84 16.92 -6.60 -1.89
N GLU A 85 16.97 -7.55 -0.97
CA GLU A 85 18.13 -7.73 -0.11
C GLU A 85 19.38 -8.03 -0.94
N GLY A 86 20.39 -7.18 -0.80
CA GLY A 86 21.65 -7.30 -1.54
C GLY A 86 21.71 -6.67 -2.94
N GLY A 87 20.62 -6.02 -3.41
CA GLY A 87 20.68 -5.36 -4.72
C GLY A 87 19.35 -4.95 -5.33
N THR A 88 19.31 -4.91 -6.63
CA THR A 88 18.13 -4.56 -7.42
C THR A 88 17.76 -5.74 -8.34
N GLU A 89 16.50 -6.13 -8.30
CA GLU A 89 15.93 -7.08 -9.26
C GLU A 89 15.27 -6.30 -10.41
N THR A 90 15.53 -6.75 -11.63
CA THR A 90 14.86 -6.25 -12.83
C THR A 90 14.07 -7.39 -13.47
N SER A 91 12.79 -7.16 -13.71
CA SER A 91 11.88 -8.14 -14.29
C SER A 91 11.15 -7.58 -15.49
N GLU A 92 10.77 -8.44 -16.42
CA GLU A 92 9.87 -8.11 -17.52
C GLU A 92 8.52 -8.79 -17.31
N VAL A 93 7.44 -8.06 -17.57
CA VAL A 93 6.06 -8.58 -17.48
C VAL A 93 5.23 -8.02 -18.63
N ASN A 94 4.25 -8.80 -19.10
CA ASN A 94 3.28 -8.34 -20.07
C ASN A 94 2.07 -7.71 -19.39
N LEU A 95 1.49 -6.70 -20.01
CA LEU A 95 0.18 -6.15 -19.62
C LEU A 95 -0.94 -7.19 -19.87
N PRO A 96 -2.00 -7.24 -19.06
CA PRO A 96 -2.20 -6.49 -17.83
C PRO A 96 -1.51 -7.11 -16.60
N PHE A 97 -1.19 -6.29 -15.60
CA PHE A 97 -0.64 -6.75 -14.32
C PHE A 97 -0.97 -5.79 -13.16
N VAL A 98 -0.69 -6.23 -11.94
CA VAL A 98 -0.84 -5.44 -10.70
C VAL A 98 0.54 -5.19 -10.11
N LEU A 99 0.79 -3.98 -9.61
CA LEU A 99 2.01 -3.70 -8.87
C LEU A 99 1.77 -2.86 -7.61
N SER A 100 2.64 -3.04 -6.62
CA SER A 100 2.73 -2.12 -5.51
C SER A 100 3.93 -1.17 -5.67
N ALA A 101 3.63 0.12 -5.53
CA ALA A 101 4.59 1.20 -5.71
C ALA A 101 5.39 1.46 -4.44
N ALA A 102 6.72 1.49 -4.57
CA ALA A 102 7.64 1.92 -3.53
C ALA A 102 8.13 3.36 -3.77
N LYS A 103 8.88 3.92 -2.83
CA LYS A 103 9.54 5.21 -2.98
C LYS A 103 10.48 5.17 -4.20
N GLY A 104 10.40 6.20 -5.03
CA GLY A 104 11.24 6.32 -6.24
C GLY A 104 10.51 6.06 -7.54
N LEU A 105 9.35 5.36 -7.53
CA LEU A 105 8.58 5.09 -8.74
C LEU A 105 8.14 6.38 -9.44
N ALA A 106 7.71 7.36 -8.69
CA ALA A 106 7.32 8.68 -9.21
C ALA A 106 7.56 9.77 -8.15
N GLU A 107 7.77 10.99 -8.63
CA GLU A 107 7.81 12.16 -7.77
C GLU A 107 6.42 12.64 -7.40
N GLN A 108 6.25 13.05 -6.13
CA GLN A 108 4.96 13.56 -5.68
C GLN A 108 4.61 14.87 -6.40
N ARG A 109 3.34 14.99 -6.77
CA ARG A 109 2.78 16.23 -7.33
C ARG A 109 1.96 16.95 -6.28
N ILE A 110 2.18 18.25 -6.15
CA ILE A 110 1.38 19.10 -5.27
C ILE A 110 0.24 19.71 -6.09
N PRO A 111 -1.03 19.60 -5.65
CA PRO A 111 -2.14 20.23 -6.33
C PRO A 111 -1.97 21.74 -6.38
N ASN A 112 -2.08 22.35 -7.55
CA ASN A 112 -2.14 23.80 -7.71
C ASN A 112 -3.60 24.29 -7.77
N MET A 113 -3.81 25.62 -7.66
CA MET A 113 -5.15 26.20 -7.66
C MET A 113 -5.98 25.83 -8.90
N LYS A 114 -5.34 25.82 -10.08
CA LYS A 114 -6.01 25.43 -11.31
C LYS A 114 -6.47 23.98 -11.26
N GLY A 115 -5.60 23.07 -10.84
CA GLY A 115 -5.93 21.64 -10.69
C GLY A 115 -7.07 21.40 -9.70
N ILE A 116 -7.10 22.15 -8.58
CA ILE A 116 -8.21 22.08 -7.60
C ILE A 116 -9.54 22.55 -8.23
N MET A 117 -9.50 23.60 -9.00
CA MET A 117 -10.71 24.11 -9.69
C MET A 117 -11.18 23.14 -10.77
N ASP A 118 -10.26 22.58 -11.56
CA ASP A 118 -10.58 21.62 -12.62
C ASP A 118 -11.08 20.28 -12.04
N ALA A 119 -10.58 19.87 -10.89
CA ALA A 119 -11.04 18.66 -10.19
C ALA A 119 -12.54 18.69 -9.87
N LYS A 120 -13.09 19.87 -9.58
CA LYS A 120 -14.55 20.04 -9.30
C LYS A 120 -15.44 19.71 -10.50
N LYS A 121 -14.89 19.69 -11.71
CA LYS A 121 -15.59 19.40 -12.96
C LYS A 121 -15.44 17.96 -13.42
N LYS A 122 -14.51 17.22 -12.80
CA LYS A 122 -14.23 15.84 -13.15
C LYS A 122 -15.21 14.88 -12.48
N PRO A 123 -15.53 13.74 -13.13
CA PRO A 123 -16.48 12.78 -12.59
C PRO A 123 -15.93 12.11 -11.32
N LEU A 124 -16.78 11.99 -10.32
CA LEU A 124 -16.61 11.16 -9.13
C LEU A 124 -17.87 10.32 -9.01
N ASP A 125 -17.78 9.07 -9.40
CA ASP A 125 -18.91 8.15 -9.36
C ASP A 125 -18.92 7.39 -8.03
N ILE A 126 -20.10 7.26 -7.44
CA ILE A 126 -20.32 6.50 -6.22
C ILE A 126 -20.88 5.13 -6.59
N ILE A 127 -20.19 4.08 -6.23
CA ILE A 127 -20.54 2.70 -6.52
C ILE A 127 -21.13 2.08 -5.25
N ALA A 128 -22.43 1.83 -5.29
CA ALA A 128 -23.10 1.07 -4.22
C ALA A 128 -22.79 -0.41 -4.37
N VAL A 129 -22.45 -1.05 -3.28
CA VAL A 129 -22.18 -2.49 -3.20
C VAL A 129 -22.81 -3.08 -1.96
N ASP A 130 -23.13 -4.37 -2.01
CA ASP A 130 -23.55 -5.10 -0.82
C ASP A 130 -22.35 -5.46 0.05
N LYS A 131 -22.56 -5.53 1.37
CA LYS A 131 -21.50 -5.95 2.30
C LYS A 131 -21.19 -7.44 2.09
N LEU A 132 -19.92 -7.73 1.86
CA LEU A 132 -19.42 -9.11 1.83
C LEU A 132 -19.40 -9.66 3.26
N GLY A 133 -19.66 -10.96 3.40
CA GLY A 133 -19.39 -11.65 4.66
C GLY A 133 -17.89 -11.75 4.90
N SER A 134 -17.44 -11.42 6.08
CA SER A 134 -16.04 -11.57 6.50
C SER A 134 -15.94 -12.67 7.56
N ASP A 135 -14.93 -13.54 7.41
CA ASP A 135 -14.55 -14.51 8.45
C ASP A 135 -13.68 -13.86 9.54
N LEU A 136 -13.38 -12.56 9.39
CA LEU A 136 -12.60 -11.77 10.34
C LEU A 136 -13.51 -10.81 11.10
N GLU A 137 -13.35 -10.76 12.42
CA GLU A 137 -14.04 -9.84 13.31
C GLU A 137 -13.03 -8.96 14.05
N LEU A 138 -13.22 -7.65 13.98
CA LEU A 138 -12.48 -6.72 14.81
C LEU A 138 -12.98 -6.78 16.24
N VAL A 139 -12.25 -7.43 17.13
CA VAL A 139 -12.66 -7.64 18.53
C VAL A 139 -12.58 -6.32 19.31
N ARG A 140 -11.44 -5.62 19.24
CA ARG A 140 -11.25 -4.33 19.94
C ARG A 140 -9.95 -3.64 19.53
N PHE A 141 -9.91 -2.33 19.78
CA PHE A 141 -8.68 -1.56 19.80
C PHE A 141 -8.22 -1.33 21.24
N GLU A 142 -6.93 -1.46 21.49
CA GLU A 142 -6.30 -1.13 22.78
C GLU A 142 -5.18 -0.12 22.54
N LEU A 143 -5.09 0.85 23.44
CA LEU A 143 -3.93 1.73 23.45
C LEU A 143 -2.70 0.95 23.92
N PRO A 144 -1.52 1.23 23.34
CA PRO A 144 -0.29 0.63 23.88
C PRO A 144 -0.10 1.02 25.34
N PRO A 145 0.53 0.15 26.17
CA PRO A 145 0.79 0.46 27.56
C PRO A 145 1.58 1.76 27.69
N VAL A 146 1.25 2.55 28.70
CA VAL A 146 1.96 3.80 28.97
C VAL A 146 3.42 3.50 29.22
N LYS A 147 4.30 4.15 28.47
CA LYS A 147 5.75 4.00 28.68
C LYS A 147 6.12 4.51 30.07
N SER A 148 6.75 3.67 30.88
CA SER A 148 7.42 4.07 32.11
C SER A 148 8.68 4.88 31.82
N GLY A 149 9.24 5.55 32.83
CA GLY A 149 10.41 6.42 32.68
C GLY A 149 11.57 5.79 31.93
N VAL A 150 12.38 6.64 31.32
CA VAL A 150 13.58 6.24 30.57
C VAL A 150 14.76 6.08 31.51
N LYS A 151 15.53 5.01 31.36
CA LYS A 151 16.83 4.83 32.04
C LYS A 151 17.91 5.33 31.08
N MET A 152 18.54 6.45 31.45
CA MET A 152 19.64 7.02 30.68
C MET A 152 20.96 6.34 31.05
N LEU A 153 21.74 5.97 30.03
CA LEU A 153 23.08 5.38 30.20
C LEU A 153 24.11 6.32 29.56
N ALA A 154 25.36 6.26 30.01
CA ALA A 154 26.44 6.96 29.33
C ALA A 154 26.65 6.35 27.92
N VAL A 155 27.03 7.21 26.97
CA VAL A 155 27.12 6.80 25.53
C VAL A 155 28.20 5.74 25.31
N ASP A 156 29.22 5.72 26.15
CA ASP A 156 30.37 4.83 26.11
C ASP A 156 30.25 3.61 27.03
N ASP A 157 29.17 3.48 27.80
CA ASP A 157 28.95 2.36 28.72
C ASP A 157 28.09 1.25 28.07
N MET A 158 28.68 0.58 27.10
CA MET A 158 28.01 -0.52 26.37
C MET A 158 27.82 -1.75 27.27
N ASP A 159 28.72 -1.99 28.23
CA ASP A 159 28.61 -3.13 29.14
C ASP A 159 27.39 -2.98 30.05
N ALA A 160 27.13 -1.79 30.57
CA ALA A 160 25.91 -1.51 31.33
C ALA A 160 24.64 -1.68 30.50
N LEU A 161 24.66 -1.27 29.21
CA LEU A 161 23.53 -1.48 28.32
C LEU A 161 23.22 -2.97 28.13
N ILE A 162 24.24 -3.76 27.79
CA ILE A 162 24.10 -5.21 27.60
C ILE A 162 23.58 -5.88 28.87
N LYS A 163 24.14 -5.53 30.02
CA LYS A 163 23.72 -6.08 31.30
C LYS A 163 22.26 -5.80 31.62
N ILE A 164 21.79 -4.57 31.38
CA ILE A 164 20.37 -4.18 31.58
C ILE A 164 19.45 -4.94 30.63
N LEU A 165 19.81 -5.04 29.34
CA LEU A 165 19.01 -5.77 28.36
C LEU A 165 18.92 -7.26 28.71
N HIS A 166 19.99 -7.85 29.26
CA HIS A 166 20.05 -9.27 29.61
C HIS A 166 19.40 -9.59 30.96
N GLU A 167 19.72 -8.81 32.00
CA GLU A 167 19.32 -9.14 33.38
C GLU A 167 18.00 -8.50 33.80
N GLU A 168 17.76 -7.21 33.41
CA GLU A 168 16.58 -6.47 33.81
C GLU A 168 15.44 -6.59 32.76
N ALA A 169 15.71 -6.24 31.50
CA ALA A 169 14.70 -6.25 30.45
C ALA A 169 14.45 -7.66 29.87
N LYS A 170 15.43 -8.55 29.94
CA LYS A 170 15.36 -9.95 29.45
C LYS A 170 14.89 -10.04 27.97
N VAL A 171 15.45 -9.19 27.14
CA VAL A 171 15.10 -9.12 25.70
C VAL A 171 16.21 -9.65 24.80
N ILE A 172 17.39 -9.92 25.36
CA ILE A 172 18.51 -10.60 24.70
C ILE A 172 19.09 -11.64 25.62
#